data_c625016bb59a8ff0ae5c1ab74022d423
#
_entry.id   c625016bb59a8ff0ae5c1ab74022d423
#
_cell.length_a   1.000
_cell.length_b   1.000
_cell.length_c   1.000
_cell.angle_alpha   90.00
_cell.angle_beta   90.00
_cell.angle_gamma   90.00
#
_symmetry.space_group_name_H-M   'P 1'
#
loop_
_entity.id
_entity.type
_entity.pdbx_description
1 polymer ?
#
loop_
_entity_poly.entity_id
_entity_poly.type
_entity_poly.pdbx_seq_one_letter_code
_entity_poly.pdbx_strand_id
1 'polypeptide(L)'
;MQDGSIHAGNASQISDGAAAVLLMKRSTAQRLGQKILGKYVAASIVGVPPLLMGIGPWKAIPVALEKAGISKDDVDIYEINEAFASQCLWCANELAIPMEKYVPASLGRMRSTD
;
A
#
# COMPACT_ATOMS: atom_id res chain seq x y z
N MET A 1 -27.26 -4.53 6.23
CA MET A 1 -27.10 -6.00 6.23
C MET A 1 -27.07 -6.43 7.69
N GLN A 2 -27.96 -7.29 8.11
CA GLN A 2 -28.03 -7.75 9.52
C GLN A 2 -26.92 -8.75 9.88
N ASP A 3 -26.21 -9.30 8.89
CA ASP A 3 -25.19 -10.35 9.07
C ASP A 3 -23.76 -9.91 8.64
N GLY A 4 -23.50 -8.61 8.62
CA GLY A 4 -22.18 -8.06 8.29
C GLY A 4 -21.22 -8.12 9.48
N SER A 5 -19.94 -8.42 9.23
CA SER A 5 -18.89 -8.47 10.25
C SER A 5 -18.17 -7.13 10.48
N ILE A 6 -18.43 -6.12 9.64
CA ILE A 6 -17.77 -4.81 9.71
C ILE A 6 -18.68 -3.80 10.36
N HIS A 7 -18.15 -3.09 11.36
CA HIS A 7 -18.85 -2.02 12.08
C HIS A 7 -17.86 -0.92 12.52
N ALA A 8 -18.36 0.17 13.04
CA ALA A 8 -17.53 1.32 13.41
C ALA A 8 -16.41 1.00 14.43
N GLY A 9 -16.60 -0.04 15.24
CA GLY A 9 -15.60 -0.44 16.23
C GLY A 9 -14.45 -1.29 15.69
N ASN A 10 -14.54 -1.81 14.47
CA ASN A 10 -13.48 -2.60 13.82
C ASN A 10 -13.07 -2.10 12.44
N ALA A 11 -13.57 -0.95 12.01
CA ALA A 11 -13.10 -0.21 10.85
C ALA A 11 -11.98 0.74 11.24
N SER A 12 -11.16 1.17 10.27
CA SER A 12 -10.19 2.23 10.51
C SER A 12 -10.89 3.53 10.90
N GLN A 13 -10.23 4.33 11.72
CA GLN A 13 -10.73 5.66 12.06
C GLN A 13 -10.67 6.60 10.85
N ILE A 14 -11.57 7.56 10.81
CA ILE A 14 -11.51 8.70 9.89
C ILE A 14 -10.60 9.73 10.56
N SER A 15 -9.51 10.11 9.89
CA SER A 15 -8.51 11.03 10.43
C SER A 15 -8.14 12.09 9.40
N ASP A 16 -7.98 13.31 9.86
CA ASP A 16 -7.37 14.37 9.08
C ASP A 16 -5.85 14.17 9.05
N GLY A 17 -5.23 14.47 7.91
CA GLY A 17 -3.79 14.35 7.77
C GLY A 17 -3.29 15.11 6.55
N ALA A 18 -2.01 15.46 6.56
CA ALA A 18 -1.31 16.04 5.43
C ALA A 18 0.10 15.49 5.35
N ALA A 19 0.60 15.32 4.14
CA ALA A 19 1.97 14.89 3.90
C ALA A 19 2.55 15.62 2.69
N ALA A 20 3.85 15.83 2.69
CA ALA A 20 4.58 16.38 1.57
C ALA A 20 5.80 15.51 1.26
N VAL A 21 6.01 15.21 -0.01
CA VAL A 21 7.17 14.44 -0.48
C VAL A 21 7.89 15.25 -1.54
N LEU A 22 9.19 15.48 -1.32
CA LEU A 22 10.04 16.16 -2.28
C LEU A 22 10.59 15.17 -3.30
N LEU A 23 10.20 15.33 -4.55
CA LEU A 23 10.66 14.51 -5.66
C LEU A 23 11.58 15.31 -6.57
N MET A 24 12.68 14.71 -7.00
CA MET A 24 13.60 15.32 -7.97
C MET A 24 14.39 14.24 -8.72
N LYS A 25 15.05 14.64 -9.81
CA LYS A 25 15.99 13.76 -10.51
C LYS A 25 17.17 13.40 -9.61
N ARG A 26 17.67 12.16 -9.70
CA ARG A 26 18.83 11.69 -8.94
C ARG A 26 20.03 12.61 -9.07
N SER A 27 20.36 13.07 -10.29
CA SER A 27 21.46 13.99 -10.53
C SER A 27 21.29 15.33 -9.81
N THR A 28 20.04 15.83 -9.70
CA THR A 28 19.74 17.05 -8.94
C THR A 28 19.92 16.83 -7.44
N ALA A 29 19.46 15.71 -6.91
CA ALA A 29 19.64 15.37 -5.49
C ALA A 29 21.13 15.29 -5.13
N GLN A 30 21.92 14.62 -5.95
CA GLN A 30 23.37 14.52 -5.76
C GLN A 30 24.07 15.89 -5.81
N ARG A 31 23.72 16.71 -6.80
CA ARG A 31 24.29 18.08 -6.92
C ARG A 31 23.95 18.96 -5.72
N LEU A 32 22.78 18.79 -5.14
CA LEU A 32 22.31 19.57 -3.97
C LEU A 32 22.69 18.92 -2.63
N GLY A 33 23.43 17.81 -2.64
CA GLY A 33 23.80 17.09 -1.42
C GLY A 33 22.60 16.51 -0.66
N GLN A 34 21.48 16.27 -1.34
CA GLN A 34 20.26 15.76 -0.69
C GLN A 34 20.34 14.24 -0.50
N LYS A 35 19.94 13.78 0.69
CA LYS A 35 19.79 12.34 0.96
C LYS A 35 18.69 11.75 0.09
N ILE A 36 19.02 10.70 -0.64
CA ILE A 36 18.04 9.95 -1.44
C ILE A 36 17.46 8.85 -0.55
N LEU A 37 16.18 8.93 -0.25
CA LEU A 37 15.47 7.96 0.59
C LEU A 37 14.98 6.75 -0.23
N GLY A 38 14.65 6.95 -1.50
CA GLY A 38 14.16 5.91 -2.38
C GLY A 38 14.01 6.39 -3.82
N LYS A 39 13.56 5.50 -4.68
CA LYS A 39 13.24 5.79 -6.08
C LYS A 39 11.75 5.51 -6.30
N TYR A 40 11.01 6.51 -6.77
CA TYR A 40 9.68 6.29 -7.32
C TYR A 40 9.80 5.54 -8.66
N VAL A 41 9.11 4.42 -8.81
CA VAL A 41 9.20 3.58 -10.02
C VAL A 41 7.93 3.69 -10.84
N ALA A 42 6.78 3.34 -10.28
CA ALA A 42 5.52 3.33 -10.99
C ALA A 42 4.33 3.54 -10.04
N ALA A 43 3.18 3.88 -10.62
CA ALA A 43 1.89 3.86 -9.93
C ALA A 43 0.80 3.31 -10.84
N SER A 44 -0.26 2.79 -10.25
CA SER A 44 -1.46 2.38 -10.95
C SER A 44 -2.71 2.95 -10.30
N ILE A 45 -3.70 3.23 -11.14
CA ILE A 45 -5.05 3.58 -10.72
C ILE A 45 -5.98 2.62 -11.44
N VAL A 46 -6.89 1.98 -10.70
CA VAL A 46 -7.86 1.03 -11.23
C VAL A 46 -9.25 1.32 -10.70
N GLY A 47 -10.26 1.07 -11.52
CA GLY A 47 -11.65 1.10 -11.11
C GLY A 47 -12.12 -0.28 -10.64
N VAL A 48 -12.93 -0.29 -9.59
CA VAL A 48 -13.63 -1.49 -9.10
C VAL A 48 -15.11 -1.16 -8.87
N PRO A 49 -16.00 -2.15 -8.85
CA PRO A 49 -17.41 -1.89 -8.54
C PRO A 49 -17.54 -1.23 -7.16
N PRO A 50 -18.39 -0.20 -7.00
CA PRO A 50 -18.49 0.55 -5.73
C PRO A 50 -18.81 -0.34 -4.52
N LEU A 51 -19.64 -1.36 -4.69
CA LEU A 51 -19.98 -2.31 -3.61
C LEU A 51 -18.81 -3.21 -3.20
N LEU A 52 -17.76 -3.28 -4.01
CA LEU A 52 -16.56 -4.08 -3.80
C LEU A 52 -15.31 -3.22 -3.69
N MET A 53 -15.41 -1.99 -3.21
CA MET A 53 -14.27 -1.06 -3.17
C MET A 53 -13.05 -1.64 -2.44
N GLY A 54 -13.27 -2.52 -1.47
CA GLY A 54 -12.21 -3.16 -0.70
C GLY A 54 -11.25 -4.03 -1.52
N ILE A 55 -11.66 -4.51 -2.70
CA ILE A 55 -10.80 -5.30 -3.58
C ILE A 55 -9.82 -4.45 -4.42
N GLY A 56 -9.82 -3.13 -4.25
CA GLY A 56 -8.94 -2.21 -4.98
C GLY A 56 -7.49 -2.64 -5.04
N PRO A 57 -6.84 -2.97 -3.90
CA PRO A 57 -5.45 -3.44 -3.89
C PRO A 57 -5.21 -4.70 -4.74
N TRP A 58 -6.14 -5.64 -4.72
CA TRP A 58 -6.05 -6.85 -5.54
C TRP A 58 -5.98 -6.55 -7.04
N LYS A 59 -6.71 -5.54 -7.51
CA LYS A 59 -6.66 -5.10 -8.91
C LYS A 59 -5.45 -4.20 -9.22
N ALA A 60 -5.07 -3.33 -8.29
CA ALA A 60 -4.06 -2.31 -8.54
C ALA A 60 -2.62 -2.86 -8.49
N ILE A 61 -2.34 -3.78 -7.57
CA ILE A 61 -0.99 -4.31 -7.36
C ILE A 61 -0.44 -4.99 -8.62
N PRO A 62 -1.13 -5.93 -9.29
CA PRO A 62 -0.62 -6.54 -10.53
C PRO A 62 -0.30 -5.50 -11.62
N VAL A 63 -1.16 -4.51 -11.80
CA VAL A 63 -0.94 -3.44 -12.80
C VAL A 63 0.27 -2.58 -12.44
N ALA A 64 0.51 -2.32 -11.15
CA ALA A 64 1.68 -1.57 -10.71
C ALA A 64 2.98 -2.36 -10.92
N LEU A 65 2.97 -3.67 -10.64
CA LEU A 65 4.11 -4.57 -10.87
C LEU A 65 4.44 -4.66 -12.37
N GLU A 66 3.44 -4.84 -13.22
CA GLU A 66 3.61 -4.85 -14.68
C GLU A 66 4.25 -3.55 -15.17
N LYS A 67 3.73 -2.39 -14.76
CA LYS A 67 4.31 -1.09 -15.11
C LYS A 67 5.74 -0.89 -14.59
N ALA A 68 6.04 -1.46 -13.45
CA ALA A 68 7.37 -1.41 -12.85
C ALA A 68 8.36 -2.38 -13.52
N GLY A 69 7.87 -3.36 -14.29
CA GLY A 69 8.67 -4.39 -14.93
C GLY A 69 9.28 -5.38 -13.94
N ILE A 70 8.60 -5.61 -12.82
CA ILE A 70 9.04 -6.55 -11.78
C ILE A 70 7.97 -7.60 -11.51
N SER A 71 8.39 -8.75 -10.98
CA SER A 71 7.50 -9.81 -10.55
C SER A 71 7.04 -9.61 -9.10
N LYS A 72 6.05 -10.37 -8.69
CA LYS A 72 5.60 -10.44 -7.30
C LYS A 72 6.71 -10.89 -6.34
N ASP A 73 7.58 -11.78 -6.80
CA ASP A 73 8.64 -12.37 -5.98
C ASP A 73 9.78 -11.37 -5.71
N ASP A 74 9.95 -10.37 -6.59
CA ASP A 74 10.93 -9.29 -6.43
C ASP A 74 10.53 -8.26 -5.36
N VAL A 75 9.30 -8.34 -4.85
CA VAL A 75 8.81 -7.41 -3.81
C VAL A 75 9.19 -7.92 -2.44
N ASP A 76 9.88 -7.12 -1.66
CA ASP A 76 10.27 -7.45 -0.30
C ASP A 76 9.15 -7.15 0.71
N ILE A 77 8.41 -6.05 0.51
CA ILE A 77 7.39 -5.57 1.45
C ILE A 77 6.16 -5.09 0.70
N TYR A 78 5.00 -5.50 1.17
CA TYR A 78 3.70 -4.99 0.76
C TYR A 78 3.06 -4.19 1.91
N GLU A 79 2.88 -2.91 1.72
CA GLU A 79 2.10 -2.06 2.61
C GLU A 79 0.70 -1.85 2.03
N ILE A 80 -0.30 -2.45 2.64
CA ILE A 80 -1.70 -2.31 2.22
C ILE A 80 -2.45 -1.59 3.34
N ASN A 81 -3.16 -0.52 2.98
CA ASN A 81 -3.97 0.20 3.97
C ASN A 81 -5.12 -0.68 4.47
N GLU A 82 -5.17 -0.85 5.79
CA GLU A 82 -6.20 -1.63 6.47
C GLU A 82 -7.41 -0.76 6.81
N ALA A 83 -8.17 -0.34 5.79
CA ALA A 83 -9.47 0.28 6.04
C ALA A 83 -10.39 -0.69 6.81
N PHE A 84 -10.30 -1.97 6.47
CA PHE A 84 -10.99 -3.09 7.12
C PHE A 84 -10.08 -4.31 7.11
N ALA A 85 -9.89 -4.99 8.25
CA ALA A 85 -9.01 -6.15 8.36
C ALA A 85 -9.39 -7.27 7.37
N SER A 86 -10.69 -7.54 7.22
CA SER A 86 -11.20 -8.54 6.28
C SER A 86 -10.82 -8.25 4.82
N GLN A 87 -10.87 -6.99 4.41
CA GLN A 87 -10.50 -6.53 3.07
C GLN A 87 -9.02 -6.76 2.80
N CYS A 88 -8.15 -6.39 3.74
CA CYS A 88 -6.71 -6.57 3.59
C CYS A 88 -6.31 -8.03 3.53
N LEU A 89 -6.81 -8.84 4.45
CA LEU A 89 -6.55 -10.28 4.48
C LEU A 89 -7.04 -10.96 3.20
N TRP A 90 -8.22 -10.59 2.72
CA TRP A 90 -8.73 -11.11 1.45
C TRP A 90 -7.80 -10.76 0.28
N CYS A 91 -7.40 -9.49 0.17
CA CYS A 91 -6.49 -9.06 -0.90
C CYS A 91 -5.13 -9.78 -0.82
N ALA A 92 -4.55 -9.93 0.37
CA ALA A 92 -3.28 -10.61 0.56
C ALA A 92 -3.38 -12.10 0.15
N ASN A 93 -4.46 -12.77 0.53
CA ASN A 93 -4.70 -14.18 0.18
C ASN A 93 -4.89 -14.35 -1.33
N GLU A 94 -5.74 -13.54 -1.97
CA GLU A 94 -6.00 -13.63 -3.41
C GLU A 94 -4.76 -13.31 -4.26
N LEU A 95 -3.88 -12.45 -3.77
CA LEU A 95 -2.59 -12.16 -4.39
C LEU A 95 -1.51 -13.18 -4.02
N ALA A 96 -1.81 -14.13 -3.14
CA ALA A 96 -0.84 -15.07 -2.57
C ALA A 96 0.42 -14.34 -2.05
N ILE A 97 0.22 -13.24 -1.31
CA ILE A 97 1.30 -12.50 -0.67
C ILE A 97 1.72 -13.26 0.58
N PRO A 98 3.01 -13.64 0.72
CA PRO A 98 3.50 -14.25 1.93
C PRO A 98 3.32 -13.32 3.14
N MET A 99 2.82 -13.85 4.25
CA MET A 99 2.52 -13.01 5.43
C MET A 99 3.76 -12.31 6.02
N GLU A 100 4.94 -12.89 5.84
CA GLU A 100 6.21 -12.25 6.21
C GLU A 100 6.56 -11.03 5.36
N LYS A 101 6.01 -10.92 4.17
CA LYS A 101 6.15 -9.75 3.28
C LYS A 101 5.00 -8.73 3.44
N TYR A 102 3.95 -9.11 4.14
CA TYR A 102 2.81 -8.22 4.39
C TYR A 102 3.05 -7.40 5.66
N VAL A 103 3.07 -6.09 5.51
CA VAL A 103 3.15 -5.16 6.64
C VAL A 103 1.86 -4.34 6.67
N PRO A 104 1.06 -4.44 7.73
CA PRO A 104 -0.06 -3.54 7.93
C PRO A 104 0.45 -2.09 7.98
N ALA A 105 -0.16 -1.19 7.24
CA ALA A 105 0.22 0.23 7.23
C ALA A 105 0.19 0.85 8.65
N SER A 106 -0.62 0.30 9.56
CA SER A 106 -0.69 0.66 10.97
C SER A 106 0.58 0.31 11.76
N LEU A 107 1.32 -0.74 11.36
CA LEU A 107 2.55 -1.18 12.02
C LEU A 107 3.82 -0.52 11.46
N GLY A 108 3.76 0.08 10.27
CA GLY A 108 4.89 0.80 9.66
C GLY A 108 5.39 1.98 10.50
N ARG A 109 4.55 2.51 11.39
CA ARG A 109 4.93 3.55 12.37
C ARG A 109 5.81 3.06 13.52
N MET A 110 5.90 1.76 13.76
CA MET A 110 6.65 1.21 14.90
C MET A 110 8.11 0.81 14.56
N ARG A 111 8.50 0.82 13.27
CA ARG A 111 9.84 0.42 12.84
C ARG A 111 10.82 1.56 12.52
N SER A 112 10.44 2.83 12.72
CA SER A 112 11.29 4.00 12.43
C SER A 112 11.93 4.63 13.67
N THR A 113 12.18 3.86 14.71
CA THR A 113 12.94 4.33 15.88
C THR A 113 14.17 3.45 16.10
N ASP A 114 15.11 3.52 15.16
CA ASP A 114 16.53 3.24 15.38
C ASP A 114 17.38 4.07 14.41
#